data_74c465ce07656c22af587a68e7d2daad
#
_entry.id   74c465ce07656c22af587a68e7d2daad
#
_cell.length_a   1.000
_cell.length_b   1.000
_cell.length_c   1.000
_cell.angle_alpha   90.00
_cell.angle_beta   90.00
_cell.angle_gamma   90.00
#
_symmetry.space_group_name_H-M   'P 1'
#
loop_
_entity.id
_entity.type
_entity.pdbx_description
1 polymer ?
#
loop_
_entity_poly.entity_id
_entity_poly.type
_entity_poly.pdbx_seq_one_letter_code
_entity_poly.pdbx_strand_id
1 'polypeptide(L)'
;MSWHDVLFGFDGRIGRKTFWIALVAVMAVELGCHAIAAAIEGERLTSIVSLAFSYPEFAIMAKRGHDRGMPTVIPGAFFAISVVIDFLFVIGAAGTSEEPSALLLVLTVPWLIFALALIVDLGFRPGTPGPNRWGPAPASGRPHGNGRAE
;
A
#
# COMPACT_ATOMS: atom_id res chain seq x y z
N MET A 1 0.25 -18.82 -3.24
CA MET A 1 -0.15 -17.77 -2.29
C MET A 1 -1.62 -17.52 -2.53
N SER A 2 -2.47 -17.65 -1.52
CA SER A 2 -3.91 -17.36 -1.61
C SER A 2 -4.15 -15.84 -1.62
N TRP A 3 -5.35 -15.40 -2.04
CA TRP A 3 -5.72 -13.98 -1.95
C TRP A 3 -5.80 -13.49 -0.51
N HIS A 4 -6.19 -14.36 0.41
CA HIS A 4 -6.13 -14.06 1.84
C HIS A 4 -4.69 -13.75 2.28
N ASP A 5 -3.71 -14.57 1.87
CA ASP A 5 -2.30 -14.30 2.20
C ASP A 5 -1.80 -13.00 1.53
N VAL A 6 -2.30 -12.67 0.33
CA VAL A 6 -1.93 -11.42 -0.35
C VAL A 6 -2.43 -10.20 0.41
N LEU A 7 -3.65 -10.25 0.95
CA LEU A 7 -4.30 -9.10 1.59
C LEU A 7 -3.97 -8.97 3.09
N PHE A 8 -3.73 -10.09 3.78
CA PHE A 8 -3.65 -10.09 5.24
C PHE A 8 -2.36 -10.68 5.81
N GLY A 9 -1.54 -11.36 5.00
CA GLY A 9 -0.23 -11.87 5.42
C GLY A 9 0.88 -10.86 5.13
N PHE A 10 1.99 -10.93 5.86
CA PHE A 10 3.20 -10.13 5.62
C PHE A 10 4.36 -10.93 5.04
N ASP A 11 4.25 -12.25 5.03
CA ASP A 11 5.32 -13.13 4.56
C ASP A 11 5.30 -13.30 3.03
N GLY A 12 6.49 -13.56 2.49
CA GLY A 12 6.67 -13.86 1.07
C GLY A 12 6.83 -12.62 0.20
N ARG A 13 6.69 -12.84 -1.11
CA ARG A 13 6.94 -11.85 -2.17
C ARG A 13 5.82 -11.89 -3.19
N ILE A 14 5.43 -10.72 -3.71
CA ILE A 14 4.48 -10.61 -4.83
C ILE A 14 5.09 -9.87 -6.01
N GLY A 15 4.80 -10.35 -7.23
CA GLY A 15 5.23 -9.71 -8.47
C GLY A 15 4.39 -8.48 -8.80
N ARG A 16 4.85 -7.68 -9.77
CA ARG A 16 4.18 -6.45 -10.23
C ARG A 16 2.72 -6.66 -10.60
N LYS A 17 2.41 -7.72 -11.34
CA LYS A 17 1.03 -8.02 -11.76
C LYS A 17 0.11 -8.23 -10.55
N THR A 18 0.52 -9.08 -9.62
CA THR A 18 -0.26 -9.34 -8.38
C THR A 18 -0.38 -8.08 -7.54
N PHE A 19 0.69 -7.28 -7.44
CA PHE A 19 0.69 -6.00 -6.73
C PHE A 19 -0.39 -5.06 -7.29
N TRP A 20 -0.40 -4.81 -8.61
CA TRP A 20 -1.37 -3.91 -9.22
C TRP A 20 -2.80 -4.42 -9.12
N ILE A 21 -3.03 -5.73 -9.35
CA ILE A 21 -4.38 -6.31 -9.23
C ILE A 21 -4.90 -6.16 -7.79
N ALA A 22 -4.08 -6.52 -6.79
CA ALA A 22 -4.48 -6.43 -5.39
C ALA A 22 -4.71 -4.98 -4.96
N LEU A 23 -3.79 -4.07 -5.28
CA LEU A 23 -3.89 -2.65 -4.91
C LEU A 23 -5.12 -2.00 -5.53
N VAL A 24 -5.32 -2.16 -6.84
CA VAL A 24 -6.48 -1.57 -7.54
C VAL A 24 -7.80 -2.15 -7.02
N ALA A 25 -7.85 -3.46 -6.72
CA ALA A 25 -9.05 -4.08 -6.16
C ALA A 25 -9.38 -3.52 -4.76
N VAL A 26 -8.38 -3.38 -3.87
CA VAL A 26 -8.57 -2.80 -2.54
C VAL A 26 -9.00 -1.33 -2.64
N MET A 27 -8.31 -0.52 -3.44
CA MET A 27 -8.66 0.89 -3.65
C MET A 27 -10.07 1.08 -4.25
N ALA A 28 -10.50 0.20 -5.15
CA ALA A 28 -11.85 0.27 -5.73
C ALA A 28 -12.93 0.01 -4.68
N VAL A 29 -12.72 -0.96 -3.79
CA VAL A 29 -13.65 -1.23 -2.67
C VAL A 29 -13.62 -0.09 -1.67
N GLU A 30 -12.43 0.40 -1.30
CA GLU A 30 -12.26 1.54 -0.41
C GLU A 30 -12.96 2.79 -0.94
N LEU A 31 -12.79 3.12 -2.23
CA LEU A 31 -13.48 4.26 -2.86
C LEU A 31 -15.00 4.13 -2.78
N GLY A 32 -15.54 2.92 -2.98
CA GLY A 32 -16.97 2.65 -2.78
C GLY A 32 -17.41 2.89 -1.33
N CYS A 33 -16.63 2.44 -0.36
CA CYS A 33 -16.89 2.67 1.06
C CYS A 33 -16.79 4.17 1.41
N HIS A 34 -15.82 4.89 0.85
CA HIS A 34 -15.69 6.35 1.02
C HIS A 34 -16.91 7.11 0.48
N ALA A 35 -17.42 6.73 -0.70
CA ALA A 35 -18.62 7.36 -1.26
C ALA A 35 -19.84 7.19 -0.34
N ILE A 36 -19.99 6.01 0.27
CA ILE A 36 -21.06 5.75 1.23
C ILE A 36 -20.82 6.53 2.53
N ALA A 37 -19.60 6.50 3.07
CA ALA A 37 -19.24 7.19 4.30
C ALA A 37 -19.45 8.70 4.20
N ALA A 38 -19.03 9.31 3.08
CA ALA A 38 -19.22 10.72 2.81
C ALA A 38 -20.69 11.14 2.76
N ALA A 39 -21.57 10.25 2.27
CA ALA A 39 -23.02 10.50 2.22
C ALA A 39 -23.70 10.43 3.61
N ILE A 40 -23.08 9.77 4.60
CA ILE A 40 -23.67 9.59 5.94
C ILE A 40 -23.11 10.61 6.94
N GLU A 41 -21.80 10.67 7.15
CA GLU A 41 -21.14 11.46 8.22
C GLU A 41 -19.96 12.32 7.73
N GLY A 42 -19.59 12.26 6.46
CA GLY A 42 -18.52 13.07 5.89
C GLY A 42 -17.10 12.61 6.29
N GLU A 43 -16.19 13.57 6.53
CA GLU A 43 -14.74 13.36 6.63
C GLU A 43 -14.30 12.39 7.75
N ARG A 44 -14.98 12.40 8.89
CA ARG A 44 -14.64 11.52 10.02
C ARG A 44 -14.86 10.04 9.67
N LEU A 45 -15.98 9.71 9.07
CA LEU A 45 -16.28 8.33 8.72
C LEU A 45 -15.41 7.84 7.55
N THR A 46 -15.09 8.72 6.59
CA THR A 46 -14.14 8.39 5.52
C THR A 46 -12.76 8.06 6.08
N SER A 47 -12.26 8.79 7.06
CA SER A 47 -10.97 8.51 7.71
C SER A 47 -10.97 7.20 8.51
N ILE A 48 -12.09 6.83 9.14
CA ILE A 48 -12.23 5.51 9.78
C ILE A 48 -12.19 4.39 8.73
N VAL A 49 -12.78 4.60 7.57
CA VAL A 49 -12.68 3.65 6.44
C VAL A 49 -11.24 3.51 5.99
N SER A 50 -10.51 4.61 5.75
CA SER A 50 -9.09 4.57 5.38
C SER A 50 -8.23 3.81 6.40
N LEU A 51 -8.46 4.02 7.70
CA LEU A 51 -7.79 3.28 8.77
C LEU A 51 -8.02 1.76 8.67
N ALA A 52 -9.23 1.33 8.30
CA ALA A 52 -9.54 -0.09 8.13
C ALA A 52 -8.83 -0.69 6.89
N PHE A 53 -8.75 0.08 5.80
CA PHE A 53 -8.11 -0.34 4.55
C PHE A 53 -6.57 -0.24 4.58
N SER A 54 -6.00 0.56 5.47
CA SER A 54 -4.54 0.70 5.60
C SER A 54 -3.83 -0.62 5.89
N TYR A 55 -4.49 -1.57 6.58
CA TYR A 55 -3.90 -2.88 6.87
C TYR A 55 -3.66 -3.74 5.60
N PRO A 56 -4.66 -4.04 4.75
CA PRO A 56 -4.45 -4.80 3.53
C PRO A 56 -3.52 -4.08 2.54
N GLU A 57 -3.58 -2.76 2.44
CA GLU A 57 -2.67 -1.98 1.60
C GLU A 57 -1.22 -2.11 2.08
N PHE A 58 -0.98 -1.99 3.38
CA PHE A 58 0.33 -2.20 3.96
C PHE A 58 0.85 -3.62 3.69
N ALA A 59 0.01 -4.65 3.84
CA ALA A 59 0.39 -6.03 3.56
C ALA A 59 0.80 -6.25 2.09
N ILE A 60 0.08 -5.63 1.15
CA ILE A 60 0.39 -5.66 -0.28
C ILE A 60 1.72 -4.95 -0.56
N MET A 61 1.91 -3.74 -0.03
CA MET A 61 3.12 -2.93 -0.26
C MET A 61 4.35 -3.55 0.41
N ALA A 62 4.21 -4.12 1.61
CA ALA A 62 5.30 -4.81 2.30
C ALA A 62 5.82 -6.00 1.47
N LYS A 63 4.92 -6.89 1.00
CA LYS A 63 5.32 -8.05 0.17
C LYS A 63 5.90 -7.65 -1.18
N ARG A 64 5.40 -6.55 -1.76
CA ARG A 64 6.02 -6.01 -2.96
C ARG A 64 7.38 -5.39 -2.67
N GLY A 65 7.55 -4.72 -1.54
CA GLY A 65 8.83 -4.25 -1.02
C GLY A 65 9.82 -5.40 -0.83
N HIS A 66 9.37 -6.52 -0.28
CA HIS A 66 10.17 -7.74 -0.15
C HIS A 66 10.67 -8.26 -1.51
N ASP A 67 9.85 -8.18 -2.54
CA ASP A 67 10.24 -8.54 -3.90
C ASP A 67 11.29 -7.58 -4.48
N ARG A 68 11.31 -6.34 -4.03
CA ARG A 68 12.32 -5.32 -4.35
C ARG A 68 13.59 -5.41 -3.49
N GLY A 69 13.63 -6.28 -2.47
CA GLY A 69 14.71 -6.32 -1.48
C GLY A 69 14.61 -5.20 -0.43
N MET A 70 13.50 -4.47 -0.40
CA MET A 70 13.25 -3.35 0.49
C MET A 70 12.82 -3.85 1.88
N PRO A 71 13.36 -3.31 2.99
CA PRO A 71 12.90 -3.67 4.33
C PRO A 71 11.49 -3.16 4.59
N THR A 72 10.69 -3.93 5.35
CA THR A 72 9.29 -3.62 5.68
C THR A 72 9.11 -2.27 6.39
N VAL A 73 10.16 -1.78 7.07
CA VAL A 73 10.12 -0.47 7.74
C VAL A 73 9.84 0.69 6.77
N ILE A 74 10.22 0.59 5.49
CA ILE A 74 10.00 1.67 4.52
C ILE A 74 8.51 1.84 4.19
N PRO A 75 7.76 0.82 3.69
CA PRO A 75 6.31 0.95 3.58
C PRO A 75 5.63 1.15 4.93
N GLY A 76 6.18 0.58 6.03
CA GLY A 76 5.67 0.80 7.38
C GLY A 76 5.70 2.26 7.82
N ALA A 77 6.78 2.99 7.52
CA ALA A 77 6.87 4.43 7.82
C ALA A 77 5.83 5.24 7.03
N PHE A 78 5.59 4.88 5.77
CA PHE A 78 4.53 5.49 4.96
C PHE A 78 3.16 5.32 5.61
N PHE A 79 2.79 4.09 5.99
CA PHE A 79 1.51 3.81 6.65
C PHE A 79 1.40 4.41 8.05
N ALA A 80 2.50 4.51 8.79
CA ALA A 80 2.49 5.21 10.08
C ALA A 80 2.11 6.69 9.92
N ILE A 81 2.61 7.36 8.89
CA ILE A 81 2.22 8.75 8.59
C ILE A 81 0.76 8.81 8.13
N SER A 82 0.30 7.87 7.29
CA SER A 82 -1.10 7.78 6.86
C SER A 82 -2.04 7.67 8.06
N VAL A 83 -1.77 6.74 8.98
CA VAL A 83 -2.56 6.55 10.21
C VAL A 83 -2.61 7.81 11.06
N VAL A 84 -1.49 8.56 11.18
CA VAL A 84 -1.50 9.84 11.89
C VAL A 84 -2.38 10.87 11.19
N ILE A 85 -2.32 10.98 9.87
CA ILE A 85 -3.16 11.89 9.09
C ILE A 85 -4.66 11.56 9.28
N ASP A 86 -5.03 10.29 9.11
CA ASP A 86 -6.42 9.85 9.30
C ASP A 86 -6.90 10.08 10.73
N PHE A 87 -6.03 9.85 11.71
CA PHE A 87 -6.36 10.09 13.11
C PHE A 87 -6.62 11.57 13.42
N LEU A 88 -5.89 12.50 12.77
CA LEU A 88 -6.17 13.93 12.91
C LEU A 88 -7.59 14.30 12.45
N PHE A 89 -8.07 13.68 11.37
CA PHE A 89 -9.46 13.86 10.92
C PHE A 89 -10.47 13.27 11.92
N VAL A 90 -10.20 12.08 12.43
CA VAL A 90 -11.09 11.42 13.42
C VAL A 90 -11.27 12.26 14.67
N ILE A 91 -10.21 12.88 15.19
CA ILE A 91 -10.28 13.74 16.40
C ILE A 91 -10.63 15.21 16.10
N GLY A 92 -10.81 15.58 14.82
CA GLY A 92 -11.14 16.95 14.40
C GLY A 92 -9.97 17.94 14.46
N ALA A 93 -8.72 17.45 14.56
CA ALA A 93 -7.52 18.29 14.59
C ALA A 93 -6.93 18.59 13.19
N ALA A 94 -7.49 17.99 12.15
CA ALA A 94 -7.07 18.22 10.76
C ALA A 94 -7.46 19.62 10.23
N GLY A 95 -8.44 20.27 10.83
CA GLY A 95 -9.11 21.44 10.26
C GLY A 95 -10.24 21.02 9.33
N THR A 96 -10.66 21.91 8.45
CA THR A 96 -11.66 21.63 7.42
C THR A 96 -11.00 21.56 6.04
N SER A 97 -11.74 21.11 5.03
CA SER A 97 -11.27 21.12 3.64
C SER A 97 -10.98 22.53 3.12
N GLU A 98 -11.66 23.55 3.66
CA GLU A 98 -11.45 24.96 3.31
C GLU A 98 -10.31 25.59 4.12
N GLU A 99 -10.16 25.19 5.39
CA GLU A 99 -9.16 25.72 6.32
C GLU A 99 -8.38 24.53 6.98
N PRO A 100 -7.47 23.88 6.23
CA PRO A 100 -6.68 22.78 6.77
C PRO A 100 -5.70 23.27 7.83
N SER A 101 -5.48 22.47 8.88
CA SER A 101 -4.51 22.80 9.92
C SER A 101 -3.07 22.81 9.36
N ALA A 102 -2.22 23.67 9.90
CA ALA A 102 -0.80 23.72 9.51
C ALA A 102 -0.10 22.37 9.72
N LEU A 103 -0.48 21.63 10.76
CA LEU A 103 0.05 20.29 11.02
C LEU A 103 -0.33 19.31 9.90
N LEU A 104 -1.58 19.34 9.43
CA LEU A 104 -2.03 18.52 8.32
C LEU A 104 -1.20 18.80 7.06
N LEU A 105 -0.97 20.07 6.71
CA LEU A 105 -0.19 20.46 5.54
C LEU A 105 1.26 19.98 5.63
N VAL A 106 1.89 20.13 6.80
CA VAL A 106 3.27 19.67 7.04
C VAL A 106 3.40 18.16 6.90
N LEU A 107 2.38 17.38 7.26
CA LEU A 107 2.41 15.92 7.12
C LEU A 107 2.04 15.45 5.72
N THR A 108 1.04 16.06 5.09
CA THR A 108 0.50 15.61 3.81
C THR A 108 1.48 15.81 2.64
N VAL A 109 2.21 16.93 2.61
CA VAL A 109 3.15 17.19 1.50
C VAL A 109 4.28 16.16 1.43
N PRO A 110 5.03 15.86 2.50
CA PRO A 110 6.04 14.79 2.49
C PRO A 110 5.41 13.42 2.24
N TRP A 111 4.22 13.17 2.76
CA TRP A 111 3.49 11.91 2.54
C TRP A 111 3.17 11.70 1.06
N LEU A 112 2.67 12.71 0.34
CA LEU A 112 2.40 12.63 -1.10
C LEU A 112 3.66 12.35 -1.92
N ILE A 113 4.78 13.01 -1.59
CA ILE A 113 6.07 12.76 -2.25
C ILE A 113 6.52 11.32 -2.00
N PHE A 114 6.37 10.84 -0.76
CA PHE A 114 6.73 9.48 -0.39
C PHE A 114 5.82 8.45 -1.08
N ALA A 115 4.50 8.69 -1.14
CA ALA A 115 3.54 7.87 -1.86
C ALA A 115 3.93 7.71 -3.33
N LEU A 116 4.23 8.82 -4.01
CA LEU A 116 4.65 8.82 -5.41
C LEU A 116 5.95 8.03 -5.61
N ALA A 117 6.94 8.22 -4.74
CA ALA A 117 8.20 7.49 -4.78
C ALA A 117 7.97 5.96 -4.60
N LEU A 118 7.11 5.56 -3.65
CA LEU A 118 6.76 4.16 -3.43
C LEU A 118 6.00 3.56 -4.62
N ILE A 119 5.03 4.27 -5.18
CA ILE A 119 4.28 3.80 -6.36
C ILE A 119 5.24 3.59 -7.54
N VAL A 120 6.16 4.50 -7.78
CA VAL A 120 7.16 4.36 -8.86
C VAL A 120 8.07 3.16 -8.58
N ASP A 121 8.59 3.02 -7.38
CA ASP A 121 9.53 1.92 -7.07
C ASP A 121 8.82 0.56 -7.05
N LEU A 122 7.71 0.45 -6.35
CA LEU A 122 6.99 -0.82 -6.18
C LEU A 122 6.20 -1.22 -7.44
N GLY A 123 5.60 -0.26 -8.12
CA GLY A 123 4.74 -0.51 -9.29
C GLY A 123 5.50 -0.83 -10.57
N PHE A 124 6.59 -0.11 -10.83
CA PHE A 124 7.22 -0.14 -12.16
C PHE A 124 8.58 -0.85 -12.19
N ARG A 125 9.38 -0.78 -11.13
CA ARG A 125 10.70 -1.42 -11.13
C ARG A 125 10.60 -2.95 -11.02
N PRO A 126 11.49 -3.74 -11.68
CA PRO A 126 11.51 -5.19 -11.56
C PRO A 126 11.90 -5.63 -10.13
N GLY A 127 11.39 -6.78 -9.70
CA GLY A 127 11.82 -7.42 -8.44
C GLY A 127 13.26 -7.94 -8.52
N THR A 128 13.83 -8.28 -7.37
CA THR A 128 15.16 -8.92 -7.28
C THR A 128 15.11 -10.30 -7.93
N PRO A 129 16.08 -10.64 -8.79
CA PRO A 129 16.15 -11.96 -9.42
C PRO A 129 16.47 -13.03 -8.37
N GLY A 130 15.94 -14.25 -8.58
CA GLY A 130 16.21 -15.39 -7.69
C GLY A 130 15.58 -15.28 -6.30
N PRO A 131 15.90 -16.22 -5.39
CA PRO A 131 15.44 -16.19 -4.01
C PRO A 131 16.16 -15.09 -3.21
N ASN A 132 15.46 -14.52 -2.24
CA ASN A 132 16.01 -13.60 -1.27
C ASN A 132 15.58 -13.97 0.16
N ARG A 133 15.91 -13.14 1.16
CA ARG A 133 15.59 -13.41 2.57
C ARG A 133 14.09 -13.58 2.87
N TRP A 134 13.20 -13.16 1.99
CA TRP A 134 11.75 -13.31 2.12
C TRP A 134 11.15 -14.45 1.29
N GLY A 135 11.99 -15.22 0.59
CA GLY A 135 11.57 -16.42 -0.12
C GLY A 135 11.91 -16.45 -1.61
N PRO A 136 11.36 -17.43 -2.34
CA PRO A 136 11.60 -17.61 -3.77
C PRO A 136 11.01 -16.45 -4.58
N ALA A 137 11.57 -16.24 -5.79
CA ALA A 137 11.01 -15.27 -6.72
C ALA A 137 9.57 -15.62 -7.09
N PRO A 138 8.66 -14.63 -7.22
CA PRO A 138 7.30 -14.86 -7.69
C PRO A 138 7.28 -15.58 -9.05
N ALA A 139 6.29 -16.45 -9.28
CA ALA A 139 6.21 -17.26 -10.52
C ALA A 139 6.20 -16.43 -11.82
N SER A 140 5.68 -15.20 -11.78
CA SER A 140 5.67 -14.27 -12.90
C SER A 140 7.03 -13.66 -13.25
N GLY A 141 8.08 -13.93 -12.47
CA GLY A 141 9.43 -13.42 -12.67
C GLY A 141 10.43 -14.47 -13.12
N ARG A 142 10.01 -15.70 -13.37
CA ARG A 142 10.92 -16.70 -13.96
C ARG A 142 11.08 -16.40 -15.44
N PRO A 143 12.31 -16.12 -15.93
CA PRO A 143 12.56 -16.22 -17.36
C PRO A 143 12.20 -17.66 -17.75
N HIS A 144 11.49 -17.84 -18.85
CA HIS A 144 11.37 -19.14 -19.50
C HIS A 144 12.80 -19.60 -19.80
N GLY A 145 13.37 -20.38 -18.90
CA GLY A 145 14.58 -21.12 -19.18
C GLY A 145 14.26 -22.02 -20.36
N ASN A 146 14.87 -21.73 -21.51
CA ASN A 146 14.97 -22.68 -22.60
C ASN A 146 15.61 -23.95 -21.99
N GLY A 147 14.76 -24.91 -21.68
CA GLY A 147 15.21 -26.29 -21.48
C GLY A 147 15.77 -26.80 -22.81
N ARG A 148 17.02 -26.54 -23.05
CA ARG A 148 17.86 -27.47 -23.88
C ARG A 148 18.32 -28.55 -22.91
N ALA A 149 17.52 -29.62 -22.87
CA ALA A 149 18.09 -30.93 -22.52
C ALA A 149 19.06 -31.31 -23.66
N GLU A 150 20.30 -31.45 -23.31
CA GLU A 150 21.26 -32.34 -24.00
C GLU A 150 21.35 -33.65 -23.23
#